data_09c8f0a76b4d61325c5611979eeb125b
#
_entry.id   09c8f0a76b4d61325c5611979eeb125b
#
_cell.length_a   1.000
_cell.length_b   1.000
_cell.length_c   1.000
_cell.angle_alpha   90.00
_cell.angle_beta   90.00
_cell.angle_gamma   90.00
#
_symmetry.space_group_name_H-M   'P 1'
#
loop_
_entity.id
_entity.type
_entity.pdbx_description
1 polymer ?
#
loop_
_entity_poly.entity_id
_entity_poly.type
_entity_poly.pdbx_seq_one_letter_code
_entity_poly.pdbx_strand_id
1 'polypeptide(L)'
;MPHIKQLLSLACIALASISAFAHADTVTVYSARNEQLLKPILDRYSKESGTEIKLLTANEGALLARLNAEGASTPADVLITVDAGNLWLAAQQGQLRAMNSAVLQKNIPAHLRDPDNQWFGLSVRARTIVYSKSAVRASELSSYEDLAQPKWKGRLCLRTSKKVYNQSLIAMMITELGEAKTEEVVRGWVANLATTPFPDDTSLLKAIAAGQCQVGIVNTYYLGRILVKEPDFPVALFWANQSGSGTHVNVSGAGITKHAKNPLGAQKLIEYLSMETAQSFYVDEDLEFPANPKVKPNSIVKDWGSFKPNLLNVSKAGELQAAATKLMDRAGYK
;
A
#
# COMPACT_ATOMS: atom_id res chain seq x y z
N MET A 1 15.12 90.59 -29.73
CA MET A 1 15.28 89.78 -28.49
C MET A 1 14.22 88.77 -28.45
N PRO A 2 14.45 87.46 -28.68
CA PRO A 2 13.42 86.48 -28.71
C PRO A 2 13.38 85.69 -27.40
N HIS A 3 12.20 85.46 -26.91
CA HIS A 3 11.89 84.63 -25.70
C HIS A 3 11.98 83.16 -26.03
N ILE A 4 12.82 82.42 -25.30
CA ILE A 4 12.93 81.01 -25.33
C ILE A 4 11.84 80.42 -24.33
N LYS A 5 10.87 79.75 -24.90
CA LYS A 5 9.91 78.93 -24.09
C LYS A 5 10.49 77.52 -23.92
N GLN A 6 10.80 77.16 -22.69
CA GLN A 6 11.15 75.83 -22.31
C GLN A 6 9.85 74.94 -22.22
N LEU A 7 9.76 73.90 -23.04
CA LEU A 7 8.76 72.85 -22.93
C LEU A 7 9.36 71.77 -22.05
N LEU A 8 8.80 71.63 -20.82
CA LEU A 8 9.00 70.46 -19.98
C LEU A 8 8.10 69.29 -20.48
N SER A 9 8.71 68.28 -21.07
CA SER A 9 8.04 67.02 -21.37
C SER A 9 8.03 66.12 -20.12
N LEU A 10 6.87 65.95 -19.46
CA LEU A 10 6.66 64.91 -18.45
C LEU A 10 6.53 63.56 -19.16
N ALA A 11 7.53 62.73 -19.05
CA ALA A 11 7.43 61.32 -19.41
C ALA A 11 6.78 60.53 -18.28
N CYS A 12 5.51 60.22 -18.39
CA CYS A 12 4.82 59.24 -17.52
C CYS A 12 5.29 57.83 -17.86
N ILE A 13 6.21 57.29 -17.06
CA ILE A 13 6.57 55.88 -17.12
C ILE A 13 5.44 55.12 -16.42
N ALA A 14 4.51 54.54 -17.18
CA ALA A 14 3.53 53.57 -16.69
C ALA A 14 4.27 52.28 -16.38
N LEU A 15 4.59 52.01 -15.10
CA LEU A 15 4.98 50.70 -14.64
C LEU A 15 3.75 49.77 -14.78
N ALA A 16 3.69 49.02 -15.85
CA ALA A 16 2.77 47.88 -15.98
C ALA A 16 3.23 46.81 -14.99
N SER A 17 2.62 46.79 -13.83
CA SER A 17 2.73 45.66 -12.88
C SER A 17 2.14 44.41 -13.56
N ILE A 18 2.98 43.61 -14.19
CA ILE A 18 2.63 42.27 -14.63
C ILE A 18 2.45 41.46 -13.36
N SER A 19 1.21 41.41 -12.85
CA SER A 19 0.81 40.43 -11.88
C SER A 19 0.89 39.06 -12.60
N ALA A 20 2.05 38.41 -12.46
CA ALA A 20 2.15 37.00 -12.80
C ALA A 20 1.15 36.29 -11.89
N PHE A 21 -0.03 35.96 -12.41
CA PHE A 21 -0.89 34.98 -11.80
C PHE A 21 -0.05 33.70 -11.72
N ALA A 22 0.51 33.44 -10.55
CA ALA A 22 1.12 32.17 -10.26
C ALA A 22 0.01 31.13 -10.47
N HIS A 23 0.00 30.49 -11.63
CA HIS A 23 -0.87 29.36 -11.86
C HIS A 23 -0.50 28.36 -10.75
N ALA A 24 -1.45 28.05 -9.87
CA ALA A 24 -1.22 27.06 -8.84
C ALA A 24 -0.77 25.78 -9.55
N ASP A 25 0.38 25.28 -9.14
CA ASP A 25 0.95 24.06 -9.72
C ASP A 25 -0.04 22.92 -9.44
N THR A 26 -0.56 22.28 -10.48
CA THR A 26 -1.59 21.23 -10.33
C THR A 26 -0.98 19.86 -10.49
N VAL A 27 -1.31 18.92 -9.58
CA VAL A 27 -0.95 17.51 -9.68
C VAL A 27 -2.21 16.66 -9.66
N THR A 28 -2.40 15.85 -10.70
CA THR A 28 -3.54 14.92 -10.82
C THR A 28 -3.13 13.53 -10.30
N VAL A 29 -3.85 13.05 -9.31
CA VAL A 29 -3.60 11.77 -8.63
C VAL A 29 -4.71 10.77 -8.96
N TYR A 30 -4.33 9.63 -9.54
CA TYR A 30 -5.19 8.45 -9.67
C TYR A 30 -4.90 7.50 -8.53
N SER A 31 -5.90 7.14 -7.72
CA SER A 31 -5.69 6.35 -6.51
C SER A 31 -6.67 5.20 -6.38
N ALA A 32 -6.16 4.01 -6.09
CA ALA A 32 -6.94 2.85 -5.64
C ALA A 32 -7.11 2.80 -4.11
N ARG A 33 -6.54 3.76 -3.39
CA ARG A 33 -6.71 3.88 -1.95
C ARG A 33 -8.06 4.56 -1.65
N ASN A 34 -8.68 4.19 -0.53
CA ASN A 34 -9.92 4.83 -0.09
C ASN A 34 -9.70 6.36 0.04
N GLU A 35 -10.58 7.13 -0.58
CA GLU A 35 -10.49 8.60 -0.59
C GLU A 35 -10.46 9.19 0.82
N GLN A 36 -11.31 8.68 1.72
CA GLN A 36 -11.40 9.15 3.11
C GLN A 36 -10.06 9.01 3.87
N LEU A 37 -9.23 8.05 3.50
CA LEU A 37 -7.93 7.81 4.11
C LEU A 37 -6.80 8.62 3.45
N LEU A 38 -6.94 8.95 2.17
CA LEU A 38 -5.89 9.64 1.42
C LEU A 38 -6.09 11.15 1.35
N LYS A 39 -7.35 11.59 1.18
CA LYS A 39 -7.68 13.01 0.97
C LYS A 39 -7.13 13.95 2.07
N PRO A 40 -7.21 13.64 3.38
CA PRO A 40 -6.73 14.55 4.41
C PRO A 40 -5.23 14.88 4.30
N ILE A 41 -4.39 13.91 3.95
CA ILE A 41 -2.95 14.15 3.77
C ILE A 41 -2.64 14.92 2.47
N LEU A 42 -3.43 14.69 1.41
CA LEU A 42 -3.32 15.45 0.17
C LEU A 42 -3.77 16.92 0.34
N ASP A 43 -4.86 17.14 1.09
CA ASP A 43 -5.33 18.49 1.42
C ASP A 43 -4.28 19.25 2.27
N ARG A 44 -3.65 18.55 3.20
CA ARG A 44 -2.54 19.11 3.98
C ARG A 44 -1.37 19.49 3.10
N TYR A 45 -0.93 18.60 2.20
CA TYR A 45 0.11 18.92 1.22
C TYR A 45 -0.24 20.13 0.36
N SER A 46 -1.48 20.16 -0.16
CA SER A 46 -1.96 21.28 -0.97
C SER A 46 -1.88 22.60 -0.21
N LYS A 47 -2.29 22.63 1.06
CA LYS A 47 -2.23 23.80 1.93
C LYS A 47 -0.78 24.26 2.21
N GLU A 48 0.13 23.31 2.43
CA GLU A 48 1.53 23.59 2.80
C GLU A 48 2.35 24.01 1.57
N SER A 49 2.09 23.43 0.39
CA SER A 49 2.88 23.65 -0.83
C SER A 49 2.29 24.68 -1.79
N GLY A 50 1.00 25.03 -1.66
CA GLY A 50 0.26 25.80 -2.64
C GLY A 50 -0.09 25.03 -3.92
N THR A 51 0.21 23.73 -3.99
CA THR A 51 -0.10 22.86 -5.15
C THR A 51 -1.56 22.42 -5.11
N GLU A 52 -2.31 22.60 -6.19
CA GLU A 52 -3.66 22.06 -6.34
C GLU A 52 -3.59 20.55 -6.59
N ILE A 53 -4.33 19.75 -5.81
CA ILE A 53 -4.42 18.30 -6.02
C ILE A 53 -5.79 17.93 -6.60
N LYS A 54 -5.77 17.29 -7.78
CA LYS A 54 -6.97 16.68 -8.39
C LYS A 54 -6.95 15.18 -8.15
N LEU A 55 -7.83 14.69 -7.30
CA LEU A 55 -7.93 13.28 -6.93
C LEU A 55 -9.05 12.58 -7.70
N LEU A 56 -8.71 11.42 -8.30
CA LEU A 56 -9.68 10.49 -8.87
C LEU A 56 -9.45 9.13 -8.22
N THR A 57 -10.51 8.55 -7.65
CA THR A 57 -10.45 7.24 -7.00
C THR A 57 -11.24 6.19 -7.77
N ALA A 58 -10.65 5.02 -7.95
CA ALA A 58 -11.29 3.84 -8.53
C ALA A 58 -10.54 2.57 -8.11
N ASN A 59 -11.04 1.37 -8.48
CA ASN A 59 -10.29 0.15 -8.23
C ASN A 59 -9.04 0.07 -9.14
N GLU A 60 -8.07 -0.74 -8.73
CA GLU A 60 -6.75 -0.84 -9.34
C GLU A 60 -6.83 -1.19 -10.84
N GLY A 61 -7.64 -2.21 -11.18
CA GLY A 61 -7.81 -2.64 -12.57
C GLY A 61 -8.42 -1.56 -13.46
N ALA A 62 -9.41 -0.82 -12.95
CA ALA A 62 -10.03 0.29 -13.69
C ALA A 62 -9.03 1.43 -13.91
N LEU A 63 -8.19 1.75 -12.93
CA LEU A 63 -7.16 2.79 -13.08
C LEU A 63 -6.10 2.40 -14.11
N LEU A 64 -5.61 1.17 -14.08
CA LEU A 64 -4.63 0.69 -15.06
C LEU A 64 -5.22 0.67 -16.49
N ALA A 65 -6.46 0.18 -16.63
CA ALA A 65 -7.16 0.20 -17.91
C ALA A 65 -7.37 1.63 -18.42
N ARG A 66 -7.70 2.55 -17.52
CA ARG A 66 -7.89 3.96 -17.84
C ARG A 66 -6.59 4.61 -18.31
N LEU A 67 -5.47 4.40 -17.59
CA LEU A 67 -4.16 4.91 -18.00
C LEU A 67 -3.75 4.39 -19.36
N ASN A 68 -4.03 3.10 -19.68
CA ASN A 68 -3.79 2.53 -20.98
C ASN A 68 -4.64 3.19 -22.07
N ALA A 69 -5.93 3.40 -21.81
CA ALA A 69 -6.86 4.00 -22.78
C ALA A 69 -6.53 5.48 -23.05
N GLU A 70 -6.15 6.23 -22.03
CA GLU A 70 -5.77 7.64 -22.12
C GLU A 70 -4.39 7.84 -22.77
N GLY A 71 -3.47 6.89 -22.60
CA GLY A 71 -2.14 6.91 -23.18
C GLY A 71 -1.40 8.23 -22.94
N ALA A 72 -0.89 8.85 -24.01
CA ALA A 72 -0.18 10.13 -23.94
C ALA A 72 -1.08 11.32 -23.55
N SER A 73 -2.40 11.17 -23.60
CA SER A 73 -3.39 12.20 -23.25
C SER A 73 -3.82 12.12 -21.78
N THR A 74 -3.32 11.16 -21.01
CA THR A 74 -3.69 11.05 -19.60
C THR A 74 -3.46 12.35 -18.83
N PRO A 75 -4.42 12.80 -18.02
CA PRO A 75 -4.20 13.91 -17.09
C PRO A 75 -3.47 13.48 -15.81
N ALA A 76 -3.33 12.18 -15.57
CA ALA A 76 -2.76 11.66 -14.34
C ALA A 76 -1.25 11.88 -14.28
N ASP A 77 -0.78 12.50 -13.19
CA ASP A 77 0.64 12.67 -12.88
C ASP A 77 1.15 11.57 -11.94
N VAL A 78 0.32 11.15 -11.00
CA VAL A 78 0.65 10.14 -9.98
C VAL A 78 -0.36 9.01 -10.01
N LEU A 79 0.14 7.78 -9.96
CA LEU A 79 -0.64 6.58 -9.66
C LEU A 79 -0.34 6.12 -8.23
N ILE A 80 -1.37 5.98 -7.40
CA ILE A 80 -1.27 5.39 -6.05
C ILE A 80 -2.09 4.10 -6.04
N THR A 81 -1.47 2.98 -5.68
CA THR A 81 -2.17 1.71 -5.55
C THR A 81 -1.97 1.06 -4.20
N VAL A 82 -2.87 0.14 -3.86
CA VAL A 82 -2.68 -0.81 -2.77
C VAL A 82 -2.07 -2.08 -3.34
N ASP A 83 -1.01 -2.59 -2.71
CA ASP A 83 -0.24 -3.75 -3.13
C ASP A 83 0.84 -3.48 -4.21
N ALA A 84 2.05 -3.93 -3.91
CA ALA A 84 3.20 -3.78 -4.80
C ALA A 84 3.02 -4.51 -6.14
N GLY A 85 2.21 -5.58 -6.17
CA GLY A 85 1.90 -6.30 -7.41
C GLY A 85 1.25 -5.42 -8.47
N ASN A 86 0.36 -4.52 -8.06
CA ASN A 86 -0.29 -3.58 -8.98
C ASN A 86 0.68 -2.48 -9.47
N LEU A 87 1.60 -2.02 -8.61
CA LEU A 87 2.65 -1.06 -9.01
C LEU A 87 3.62 -1.69 -9.98
N TRP A 88 4.04 -2.92 -9.69
CA TRP A 88 4.89 -3.71 -10.59
C TRP A 88 4.23 -3.90 -11.96
N LEU A 89 2.95 -4.25 -11.99
CA LEU A 89 2.21 -4.42 -13.25
C LEU A 89 2.16 -3.12 -14.03
N ALA A 90 1.88 -1.98 -13.39
CA ALA A 90 1.91 -0.67 -14.03
C ALA A 90 3.29 -0.35 -14.63
N ALA A 91 4.38 -0.65 -13.91
CA ALA A 91 5.75 -0.49 -14.39
C ALA A 91 6.04 -1.39 -15.60
N GLN A 92 5.67 -2.68 -15.56
CA GLN A 92 5.86 -3.64 -16.66
C GLN A 92 5.05 -3.26 -17.91
N GLN A 93 3.90 -2.65 -17.75
CA GLN A 93 3.10 -2.13 -18.86
C GLN A 93 3.63 -0.78 -19.40
N GLY A 94 4.75 -0.29 -18.87
CA GLY A 94 5.35 0.97 -19.28
C GLY A 94 4.51 2.20 -18.94
N GLN A 95 3.64 2.10 -17.93
CA GLN A 95 2.77 3.19 -17.49
C GLN A 95 3.43 4.13 -16.48
N LEU A 96 4.57 3.73 -15.91
CA LEU A 96 5.34 4.52 -14.95
C LEU A 96 6.68 4.95 -15.53
N ARG A 97 7.26 5.95 -14.93
CA ARG A 97 8.61 6.45 -15.23
C ARG A 97 9.50 6.40 -13.98
N ALA A 98 10.79 6.19 -14.16
CA ALA A 98 11.75 6.21 -13.07
C ALA A 98 11.86 7.59 -12.42
N MET A 99 12.04 7.59 -11.09
CA MET A 99 12.26 8.78 -10.26
C MET A 99 13.69 8.74 -9.70
N ASN A 100 14.50 9.74 -10.01
CA ASN A 100 15.82 9.88 -9.39
C ASN A 100 15.72 10.84 -8.19
N SER A 101 15.36 10.32 -7.03
CA SER A 101 15.18 11.08 -5.80
C SER A 101 16.01 10.52 -4.65
N ALA A 102 17.01 11.27 -4.21
CA ALA A 102 17.80 10.93 -3.03
C ALA A 102 16.93 10.91 -1.75
N VAL A 103 15.88 11.74 -1.69
CA VAL A 103 14.92 11.78 -0.57
C VAL A 103 14.18 10.45 -0.47
N LEU A 104 13.60 9.97 -1.56
CA LEU A 104 12.87 8.71 -1.59
C LEU A 104 13.78 7.51 -1.30
N GLN A 105 14.99 7.49 -1.89
CA GLN A 105 15.95 6.42 -1.65
C GLN A 105 16.42 6.36 -0.18
N LYS A 106 16.53 7.52 0.49
CA LYS A 106 16.88 7.60 1.90
C LYS A 106 15.73 7.19 2.83
N ASN A 107 14.50 7.57 2.48
CA ASN A 107 13.34 7.37 3.34
C ASN A 107 12.70 5.98 3.18
N ILE A 108 12.83 5.36 2.01
CA ILE A 108 12.17 4.09 1.69
C ILE A 108 13.23 2.99 1.46
N PRO A 109 13.27 1.95 2.31
CA PRO A 109 14.19 0.82 2.16
C PRO A 109 14.09 0.15 0.79
N ALA A 110 15.21 -0.41 0.30
CA ALA A 110 15.29 -0.99 -1.04
C ALA A 110 14.29 -2.13 -1.30
N HIS A 111 13.96 -2.92 -0.29
CA HIS A 111 12.99 -4.02 -0.42
C HIS A 111 11.53 -3.55 -0.51
N LEU A 112 11.23 -2.26 -0.21
CA LEU A 112 9.90 -1.66 -0.28
C LEU A 112 9.70 -0.75 -1.50
N ARG A 113 10.59 -0.81 -2.48
CA ARG A 113 10.51 -0.01 -3.71
C ARG A 113 10.92 -0.80 -4.93
N ASP A 114 10.57 -0.29 -6.08
CA ASP A 114 11.00 -0.84 -7.37
C ASP A 114 12.53 -0.81 -7.52
N PRO A 115 13.16 -1.90 -7.97
CA PRO A 115 14.59 -1.90 -8.26
C PRO A 115 15.02 -0.81 -9.26
N ASP A 116 14.16 -0.49 -10.24
CA ASP A 116 14.39 0.55 -11.25
C ASP A 116 13.82 1.92 -10.86
N ASN A 117 13.41 2.10 -9.59
CA ASN A 117 12.88 3.32 -9.02
C ASN A 117 11.63 3.89 -9.74
N GLN A 118 10.81 3.06 -10.36
CA GLN A 118 9.57 3.51 -11.00
C GLN A 118 8.43 3.73 -10.00
N TRP A 119 8.50 3.11 -8.83
CA TRP A 119 7.55 3.30 -7.74
C TRP A 119 8.21 3.11 -6.37
N PHE A 120 7.59 3.69 -5.34
CA PHE A 120 8.03 3.64 -3.95
C PHE A 120 6.86 3.28 -3.03
N GLY A 121 7.11 2.38 -2.07
CA GLY A 121 6.17 2.10 -0.99
C GLY A 121 6.02 3.30 -0.07
N LEU A 122 4.79 3.61 0.33
CA LEU A 122 4.48 4.76 1.18
C LEU A 122 3.90 4.34 2.54
N SER A 123 3.33 3.16 2.63
CA SER A 123 2.91 2.54 3.89
C SER A 123 3.09 1.04 3.78
N VAL A 124 3.30 0.38 4.92
CA VAL A 124 3.54 -1.07 5.00
C VAL A 124 2.40 -1.73 5.76
N ARG A 125 1.93 -2.85 5.26
CA ARG A 125 1.00 -3.73 5.94
C ARG A 125 1.63 -5.10 6.13
N ALA A 126 1.39 -5.71 7.28
CA ALA A 126 1.71 -7.11 7.50
C ALA A 126 0.44 -7.95 7.30
N ARG A 127 0.59 -9.10 6.63
CA ARG A 127 -0.44 -10.12 6.54
C ARG A 127 0.00 -11.31 7.35
N THR A 128 -0.69 -11.58 8.47
CA THR A 128 -0.23 -12.57 9.44
C THR A 128 -1.37 -13.36 10.05
N ILE A 129 -1.04 -14.27 10.95
CA ILE A 129 -1.98 -15.14 11.62
C ILE A 129 -2.76 -14.35 12.68
N VAL A 130 -4.06 -14.61 12.76
CA VAL A 130 -4.93 -14.19 13.86
C VAL A 130 -5.59 -15.41 14.47
N TYR A 131 -5.92 -15.34 15.76
CA TYR A 131 -6.47 -16.49 16.49
C TYR A 131 -7.46 -16.10 17.58
N SER A 132 -8.37 -17.00 17.91
CA SER A 132 -9.30 -16.88 19.04
C SER A 132 -8.55 -17.00 20.37
N LYS A 133 -8.60 -15.96 21.21
CA LYS A 133 -7.95 -15.92 22.53
C LYS A 133 -8.40 -17.06 23.46
N SER A 134 -9.66 -17.54 23.30
CA SER A 134 -10.24 -18.57 24.15
C SER A 134 -9.99 -20.00 23.64
N ALA A 135 -9.75 -20.18 22.32
CA ALA A 135 -9.70 -21.51 21.70
C ALA A 135 -8.28 -21.94 21.28
N VAL A 136 -7.32 -21.02 21.21
CA VAL A 136 -5.94 -21.29 20.76
C VAL A 136 -4.94 -20.58 21.64
N ARG A 137 -3.90 -21.30 22.04
CA ARG A 137 -2.75 -20.74 22.73
C ARG A 137 -1.72 -20.30 21.69
N ALA A 138 -1.08 -19.14 21.88
CA ALA A 138 -0.05 -18.64 20.96
C ALA A 138 1.09 -19.64 20.73
N SER A 139 1.40 -20.48 21.72
CA SER A 139 2.41 -21.56 21.63
C SER A 139 2.05 -22.70 20.64
N GLU A 140 0.80 -22.77 20.18
CA GLU A 140 0.38 -23.73 19.16
C GLU A 140 0.67 -23.25 17.73
N LEU A 141 1.00 -21.95 17.57
CA LEU A 141 1.21 -21.28 16.29
C LEU A 141 2.72 -21.12 16.01
N SER A 142 3.11 -21.11 14.75
CA SER A 142 4.50 -20.92 14.33
C SER A 142 4.63 -20.21 12.99
N SER A 143 4.16 -20.80 11.91
CA SER A 143 4.38 -20.31 10.54
C SER A 143 3.12 -20.43 9.69
N TYR A 144 3.14 -19.86 8.48
CA TYR A 144 2.08 -20.07 7.49
C TYR A 144 1.96 -21.54 7.10
N GLU A 145 3.11 -22.23 6.98
CA GLU A 145 3.19 -23.65 6.63
C GLU A 145 2.57 -24.54 7.71
N ASP A 146 2.72 -24.15 8.98
CA ASP A 146 2.12 -24.88 10.10
C ASP A 146 0.58 -24.96 10.03
N LEU A 147 -0.08 -23.96 9.43
CA LEU A 147 -1.53 -23.95 9.24
C LEU A 147 -2.01 -25.05 8.27
N ALA A 148 -1.11 -25.70 7.53
CA ALA A 148 -1.39 -26.86 6.70
C ALA A 148 -1.44 -28.18 7.51
N GLN A 149 -0.99 -28.19 8.78
CA GLN A 149 -0.96 -29.38 9.61
C GLN A 149 -2.37 -29.87 9.98
N PRO A 150 -2.59 -31.21 10.14
CA PRO A 150 -3.89 -31.78 10.47
C PRO A 150 -4.51 -31.27 11.78
N LYS A 151 -3.72 -30.76 12.72
CA LYS A 151 -4.20 -30.15 13.96
C LYS A 151 -5.15 -28.96 13.73
N TRP A 152 -5.10 -28.34 12.54
CA TRP A 152 -5.94 -27.21 12.15
C TRP A 152 -7.19 -27.60 11.35
N LYS A 153 -7.46 -28.90 11.14
CA LYS A 153 -8.61 -29.39 10.39
C LYS A 153 -9.93 -28.85 10.94
N GLY A 154 -10.71 -28.16 10.10
CA GLY A 154 -11.98 -27.52 10.50
C GLY A 154 -11.83 -26.32 11.44
N ARG A 155 -10.59 -25.74 11.54
CA ARG A 155 -10.31 -24.62 12.44
C ARG A 155 -9.81 -23.37 11.73
N LEU A 156 -9.44 -23.47 10.42
CA LEU A 156 -8.86 -22.39 9.64
C LEU A 156 -9.94 -21.61 8.88
N CYS A 157 -9.84 -20.28 8.90
CA CYS A 157 -10.59 -19.38 8.04
C CYS A 157 -9.63 -18.59 7.14
N LEU A 158 -9.98 -18.48 5.87
CA LEU A 158 -9.24 -17.66 4.90
C LEU A 158 -10.18 -16.70 4.18
N ARG A 159 -9.59 -15.61 3.66
CA ARG A 159 -10.24 -14.73 2.71
C ARG A 159 -10.12 -15.32 1.31
N THR A 160 -11.02 -14.98 0.38
CA THR A 160 -10.99 -15.44 -1.02
C THR A 160 -9.62 -15.23 -1.68
N SER A 161 -9.20 -16.23 -2.49
CA SER A 161 -7.98 -16.19 -3.31
C SER A 161 -7.96 -15.05 -4.34
N LYS A 162 -9.13 -14.54 -4.71
CA LYS A 162 -9.28 -13.45 -5.69
C LYS A 162 -8.71 -12.11 -5.20
N LYS A 163 -8.49 -11.96 -3.89
CA LYS A 163 -7.90 -10.73 -3.37
C LYS A 163 -6.39 -10.75 -3.50
N VAL A 164 -5.84 -9.68 -4.09
CA VAL A 164 -4.41 -9.49 -4.34
C VAL A 164 -3.54 -9.76 -3.10
N TYR A 165 -4.01 -9.49 -1.88
CA TYR A 165 -3.26 -9.74 -0.65
C TYR A 165 -2.89 -11.21 -0.43
N ASN A 166 -3.77 -12.15 -0.83
CA ASN A 166 -3.46 -13.57 -0.80
C ASN A 166 -2.52 -13.97 -1.93
N GLN A 167 -2.70 -13.38 -3.12
CA GLN A 167 -1.80 -13.61 -4.26
C GLN A 167 -0.37 -13.20 -3.90
N SER A 168 -0.20 -12.06 -3.25
CA SER A 168 1.11 -11.56 -2.80
C SER A 168 1.74 -12.44 -1.71
N LEU A 169 0.96 -12.93 -0.75
CA LEU A 169 1.44 -13.89 0.26
C LEU A 169 1.93 -15.18 -0.40
N ILE A 170 1.14 -15.74 -1.32
CA ILE A 170 1.53 -16.96 -2.04
C ILE A 170 2.76 -16.71 -2.95
N ALA A 171 2.87 -15.55 -3.59
CA ALA A 171 4.05 -15.17 -4.37
C ALA A 171 5.32 -15.14 -3.51
N MET A 172 5.25 -14.60 -2.28
CA MET A 172 6.34 -14.67 -1.31
C MET A 172 6.69 -16.14 -0.98
N MET A 173 5.69 -16.97 -0.67
CA MET A 173 5.91 -18.38 -0.33
C MET A 173 6.52 -19.15 -1.51
N ILE A 174 6.12 -18.89 -2.76
CA ILE A 174 6.75 -19.47 -3.96
C ILE A 174 8.22 -19.09 -4.03
N THR A 175 8.55 -17.84 -3.74
CA THR A 175 9.96 -17.37 -3.76
C THR A 175 10.82 -18.11 -2.72
N GLU A 176 10.27 -18.39 -1.55
CA GLU A 176 11.01 -19.00 -0.43
C GLU A 176 11.04 -20.52 -0.45
N LEU A 177 9.91 -21.15 -0.77
CA LEU A 177 9.71 -22.59 -0.65
C LEU A 177 9.77 -23.31 -2.00
N GLY A 178 9.65 -22.56 -3.10
CA GLY A 178 9.38 -23.10 -4.43
C GLY A 178 7.88 -23.41 -4.63
N GLU A 179 7.48 -23.52 -5.92
CA GLU A 179 6.06 -23.67 -6.30
C GLU A 179 5.44 -24.96 -5.75
N ALA A 180 6.15 -26.10 -5.88
CA ALA A 180 5.64 -27.41 -5.46
C ALA A 180 5.33 -27.46 -3.94
N LYS A 181 6.26 -26.98 -3.11
CA LYS A 181 6.06 -26.96 -1.65
C LYS A 181 4.98 -25.96 -1.23
N THR A 182 4.91 -24.82 -1.89
CA THR A 182 3.83 -23.83 -1.64
C THR A 182 2.47 -24.41 -1.99
N GLU A 183 2.37 -25.17 -3.11
CA GLU A 183 1.11 -25.82 -3.49
C GLU A 183 0.67 -26.87 -2.46
N GLU A 184 1.62 -27.66 -1.94
CA GLU A 184 1.36 -28.60 -0.85
C GLU A 184 0.77 -27.90 0.40
N VAL A 185 1.39 -26.78 0.81
CA VAL A 185 0.92 -25.99 1.95
C VAL A 185 -0.47 -25.45 1.69
N VAL A 186 -0.73 -24.87 0.52
CA VAL A 186 -2.03 -24.28 0.18
C VAL A 186 -3.13 -25.36 0.11
N ARG A 187 -2.82 -26.56 -0.39
CA ARG A 187 -3.74 -27.72 -0.32
C ARG A 187 -4.07 -28.10 1.12
N GLY A 188 -3.06 -28.08 2.00
CA GLY A 188 -3.26 -28.29 3.43
C GLY A 188 -4.17 -27.23 4.07
N TRP A 189 -4.00 -25.96 3.70
CA TRP A 189 -4.90 -24.88 4.15
C TRP A 189 -6.34 -25.16 3.71
N VAL A 190 -6.55 -25.53 2.43
CA VAL A 190 -7.88 -25.83 1.89
C VAL A 190 -8.51 -27.02 2.63
N ALA A 191 -7.73 -28.07 2.92
CA ALA A 191 -8.22 -29.22 3.68
C ALA A 191 -8.57 -28.89 5.15
N ASN A 192 -7.99 -27.81 5.69
CA ASN A 192 -8.19 -27.38 7.07
C ASN A 192 -9.27 -26.28 7.24
N LEU A 193 -9.86 -25.81 6.12
CA LEU A 193 -10.92 -24.80 6.18
C LEU A 193 -12.12 -25.25 7.02
N ALA A 194 -12.56 -24.38 7.91
CA ALA A 194 -13.79 -24.55 8.69
C ALA A 194 -15.04 -24.24 7.85
N THR A 195 -14.91 -23.34 6.89
CA THR A 195 -15.99 -22.87 6.02
C THR A 195 -15.42 -22.35 4.69
N THR A 196 -16.31 -22.00 3.76
CA THR A 196 -15.90 -21.31 2.51
C THR A 196 -15.16 -20.01 2.80
N PRO A 197 -14.19 -19.62 1.97
CA PRO A 197 -13.43 -18.38 2.14
C PRO A 197 -14.32 -17.13 2.20
N PHE A 198 -13.94 -16.17 3.05
CA PHE A 198 -14.66 -14.93 3.29
C PHE A 198 -14.37 -13.87 2.21
N PRO A 199 -15.30 -12.96 1.93
CA PRO A 199 -15.08 -11.89 0.96
C PRO A 199 -14.05 -10.83 1.44
N ASP A 200 -13.92 -10.67 2.78
CA ASP A 200 -13.03 -9.66 3.38
C ASP A 200 -12.47 -10.11 4.74
N ASP A 201 -11.41 -9.44 5.19
CA ASP A 201 -10.71 -9.77 6.44
C ASP A 201 -11.53 -9.41 7.68
N THR A 202 -12.42 -8.41 7.61
CA THR A 202 -13.30 -8.03 8.74
C THR A 202 -14.32 -9.12 9.02
N SER A 203 -14.95 -9.66 7.97
CA SER A 203 -15.89 -10.78 8.08
C SER A 203 -15.21 -12.03 8.65
N LEU A 204 -13.97 -12.30 8.23
CA LEU A 204 -13.15 -13.39 8.76
C LEU A 204 -12.87 -13.20 10.26
N LEU A 205 -12.44 -11.99 10.68
CA LEU A 205 -12.19 -11.67 12.10
C LEU A 205 -13.44 -11.86 12.97
N LYS A 206 -14.59 -11.41 12.48
CA LYS A 206 -15.89 -11.61 13.17
C LYS A 206 -16.29 -13.08 13.24
N ALA A 207 -15.98 -13.89 12.22
CA ALA A 207 -16.22 -15.33 12.23
C ALA A 207 -15.36 -16.04 13.29
N ILE A 208 -14.09 -15.65 13.47
CA ILE A 208 -13.26 -16.16 14.55
C ILE A 208 -13.83 -15.77 15.92
N ALA A 209 -14.23 -14.51 16.09
CA ALA A 209 -14.85 -14.04 17.34
C ALA A 209 -16.15 -14.78 17.68
N ALA A 210 -16.91 -15.16 16.66
CA ALA A 210 -18.15 -15.94 16.79
C ALA A 210 -17.92 -17.47 16.93
N GLY A 211 -16.67 -17.94 16.91
CA GLY A 211 -16.33 -19.36 17.07
C GLY A 211 -16.58 -20.24 15.83
N GLN A 212 -16.82 -19.64 14.64
CA GLN A 212 -16.96 -20.39 13.39
C GLN A 212 -15.65 -21.03 12.93
N CYS A 213 -14.53 -20.43 13.30
CA CYS A 213 -13.18 -20.93 13.14
C CYS A 213 -12.29 -20.38 14.27
N GLN A 214 -11.06 -20.85 14.35
CA GLN A 214 -10.21 -20.53 15.49
C GLN A 214 -8.95 -19.76 15.09
N VAL A 215 -8.50 -19.92 13.85
CA VAL A 215 -7.33 -19.23 13.27
C VAL A 215 -7.65 -18.71 11.88
N GLY A 216 -6.91 -17.70 11.45
CA GLY A 216 -7.03 -17.15 10.10
C GLY A 216 -5.80 -16.32 9.70
N ILE A 217 -5.78 -15.84 8.46
CA ILE A 217 -4.72 -14.96 7.94
C ILE A 217 -5.39 -13.67 7.47
N VAL A 218 -4.95 -12.53 8.03
CA VAL A 218 -5.50 -11.19 7.72
C VAL A 218 -4.41 -10.14 7.62
N ASN A 219 -4.72 -9.02 7.01
CA ASN A 219 -3.89 -7.82 7.17
C ASN A 219 -4.14 -7.20 8.55
N THR A 220 -3.06 -6.82 9.23
CA THR A 220 -3.08 -6.38 10.63
C THR A 220 -4.02 -5.21 10.92
N TYR A 221 -4.09 -4.23 10.01
CA TYR A 221 -4.90 -3.02 10.20
C TYR A 221 -6.41 -3.29 10.32
N TYR A 222 -6.93 -4.41 9.77
CA TYR A 222 -8.33 -4.77 9.96
C TYR A 222 -8.63 -5.12 11.43
N LEU A 223 -7.74 -5.86 12.08
CA LEU A 223 -7.84 -6.12 13.52
C LEU A 223 -7.68 -4.82 14.31
N GLY A 224 -6.71 -3.98 13.96
CA GLY A 224 -6.50 -2.68 14.60
C GLY A 224 -7.76 -1.82 14.59
N ARG A 225 -8.42 -1.70 13.45
CA ARG A 225 -9.67 -0.91 13.31
C ARG A 225 -10.83 -1.46 14.14
N ILE A 226 -10.87 -2.76 14.37
CA ILE A 226 -11.85 -3.36 15.28
C ILE A 226 -11.48 -3.00 16.73
N LEU A 227 -10.21 -3.17 17.13
CA LEU A 227 -9.75 -2.90 18.49
C LEU A 227 -9.92 -1.43 18.92
N VAL A 228 -9.85 -0.47 17.98
CA VAL A 228 -10.19 0.94 18.26
C VAL A 228 -11.62 1.08 18.78
N LYS A 229 -12.55 0.29 18.27
CA LYS A 229 -13.98 0.36 18.60
C LYS A 229 -14.38 -0.63 19.69
N GLU A 230 -13.71 -1.74 19.75
CA GLU A 230 -13.97 -2.90 20.59
C GLU A 230 -12.64 -3.40 21.21
N PRO A 231 -12.10 -2.72 22.25
CA PRO A 231 -10.79 -3.06 22.82
C PRO A 231 -10.69 -4.51 23.34
N ASP A 232 -11.80 -5.07 23.79
CA ASP A 232 -11.88 -6.42 24.33
C ASP A 232 -12.19 -7.49 23.28
N PHE A 233 -12.12 -7.16 21.98
CA PHE A 233 -12.39 -8.09 20.90
C PHE A 233 -11.61 -9.40 21.08
N PRO A 234 -12.27 -10.60 21.03
CA PRO A 234 -11.68 -11.86 21.50
C PRO A 234 -10.71 -12.51 20.49
N VAL A 235 -10.11 -11.73 19.61
CA VAL A 235 -9.12 -12.19 18.63
C VAL A 235 -7.78 -11.53 18.88
N ALA A 236 -6.70 -12.29 18.80
CA ALA A 236 -5.33 -11.80 18.92
C ALA A 236 -4.54 -12.03 17.63
N LEU A 237 -3.42 -11.31 17.51
CA LEU A 237 -2.47 -11.43 16.41
C LEU A 237 -1.29 -12.32 16.81
N PHE A 238 -0.78 -13.08 15.85
CA PHE A 238 0.46 -13.86 15.98
C PHE A 238 1.37 -13.60 14.78
N TRP A 239 2.61 -13.24 15.04
CA TRP A 239 3.60 -13.00 14.00
C TRP A 239 4.14 -14.31 13.44
N ALA A 240 3.73 -14.64 12.20
CA ALA A 240 4.15 -15.87 11.54
C ALA A 240 5.64 -15.84 11.15
N ASN A 241 6.25 -17.01 11.00
CA ASN A 241 7.60 -17.23 10.44
C ASN A 241 8.74 -16.49 11.16
N GLN A 242 8.61 -16.18 12.46
CA GLN A 242 9.61 -15.39 13.20
C GLN A 242 10.94 -16.12 13.40
N SER A 243 10.96 -17.45 13.45
CA SER A 243 12.17 -18.28 13.46
C SER A 243 12.77 -18.52 12.06
N GLY A 244 12.05 -18.14 11.00
CA GLY A 244 12.44 -18.32 9.59
C GLY A 244 12.62 -17.00 8.86
N SER A 245 11.97 -16.88 7.71
CA SER A 245 12.07 -15.73 6.78
C SER A 245 11.42 -14.44 7.26
N GLY A 246 10.58 -14.51 8.28
CA GLY A 246 9.82 -13.38 8.79
C GLY A 246 8.39 -13.29 8.24
N THR A 247 7.61 -12.43 8.84
CA THR A 247 6.20 -12.21 8.46
C THR A 247 6.09 -11.47 7.12
N HIS A 248 5.19 -11.92 6.26
CA HIS A 248 4.90 -11.25 4.98
C HIS A 248 4.48 -9.80 5.19
N VAL A 249 5.15 -8.92 4.45
CA VAL A 249 4.83 -7.49 4.35
C VAL A 249 4.60 -7.10 2.90
N ASN A 250 3.76 -6.10 2.70
CA ASN A 250 3.50 -5.50 1.39
C ASN A 250 3.21 -4.00 1.58
N VAL A 251 3.14 -3.23 0.48
CA VAL A 251 3.04 -1.79 0.53
C VAL A 251 1.80 -1.26 -0.18
N SER A 252 1.27 -0.11 0.27
CA SER A 252 0.66 0.85 -0.63
C SER A 252 1.77 1.78 -1.10
N GLY A 253 1.75 2.18 -2.37
CA GLY A 253 2.83 2.99 -2.91
C GLY A 253 2.39 3.84 -4.07
N ALA A 254 3.33 4.63 -4.59
CA ALA A 254 3.10 5.56 -5.68
C ALA A 254 4.20 5.53 -6.73
N GLY A 255 3.82 5.82 -7.97
CA GLY A 255 4.72 6.06 -9.09
C GLY A 255 4.26 7.27 -9.90
N ILE A 256 5.19 7.92 -10.60
CA ILE A 256 4.88 8.97 -11.57
C ILE A 256 4.44 8.28 -12.86
N THR A 257 3.32 8.72 -13.44
CA THR A 257 2.87 8.17 -14.72
C THR A 257 3.84 8.53 -15.85
N LYS A 258 3.95 7.67 -16.84
CA LYS A 258 4.86 7.87 -17.98
C LYS A 258 4.65 9.21 -18.67
N HIS A 259 3.41 9.63 -18.82
CA HIS A 259 3.00 10.83 -19.56
C HIS A 259 2.55 11.98 -18.65
N ALA A 260 2.99 11.97 -17.37
CA ALA A 260 2.73 13.03 -16.41
C ALA A 260 2.98 14.42 -17.01
N LYS A 261 2.02 15.32 -16.85
CA LYS A 261 2.14 16.72 -17.32
C LYS A 261 2.98 17.56 -16.35
N ASN A 262 2.94 17.19 -15.07
CA ASN A 262 3.72 17.83 -14.01
C ASN A 262 4.58 16.80 -13.25
N PRO A 263 5.60 16.20 -13.87
CA PRO A 263 6.43 15.18 -13.21
C PRO A 263 7.23 15.70 -12.02
N LEU A 264 7.60 16.98 -12.01
CA LEU A 264 8.31 17.60 -10.86
C LEU A 264 7.38 17.78 -9.67
N GLY A 265 6.17 18.28 -9.89
CA GLY A 265 5.14 18.36 -8.83
C GLY A 265 4.75 16.99 -8.30
N ALA A 266 4.61 16.00 -9.19
CA ALA A 266 4.36 14.61 -8.82
C ALA A 266 5.48 14.04 -7.93
N GLN A 267 6.75 14.26 -8.29
CA GLN A 267 7.88 13.82 -7.46
C GLN A 267 7.87 14.47 -6.08
N LYS A 268 7.66 15.79 -6.00
CA LYS A 268 7.56 16.52 -4.72
C LYS A 268 6.44 15.98 -3.83
N LEU A 269 5.29 15.65 -4.42
CA LEU A 269 4.19 15.02 -3.68
C LEU A 269 4.60 13.66 -3.11
N ILE A 270 5.22 12.78 -3.92
CA ILE A 270 5.65 11.44 -3.47
C ILE A 270 6.75 11.56 -2.41
N GLU A 271 7.69 12.49 -2.57
CA GLU A 271 8.71 12.82 -1.56
C GLU A 271 8.06 13.23 -0.24
N TYR A 272 7.09 14.17 -0.28
CA TYR A 272 6.34 14.59 0.90
C TYR A 272 5.65 13.41 1.60
N LEU A 273 4.98 12.54 0.84
CA LEU A 273 4.31 11.36 1.38
C LEU A 273 5.30 10.35 2.02
N SER A 274 6.59 10.43 1.72
CA SER A 274 7.65 9.64 2.36
C SER A 274 8.26 10.27 3.62
N MET A 275 7.96 11.55 3.90
CA MET A 275 8.49 12.28 5.05
C MET A 275 7.82 11.87 6.35
N GLU A 276 8.47 12.13 7.47
CA GLU A 276 7.99 11.73 8.81
C GLU A 276 6.58 12.23 9.10
N THR A 277 6.26 13.47 8.72
CA THR A 277 4.93 14.07 8.94
C THR A 277 3.80 13.31 8.24
N ALA A 278 4.00 12.95 6.96
CA ALA A 278 3.00 12.20 6.20
C ALA A 278 2.94 10.73 6.64
N GLN A 279 4.09 10.15 6.97
CA GLN A 279 4.18 8.77 7.45
C GLN A 279 3.50 8.58 8.80
N SER A 280 3.61 9.56 9.72
CA SER A 280 2.88 9.55 11.00
C SER A 280 1.37 9.55 10.77
N PHE A 281 0.89 10.29 9.76
CA PHE A 281 -0.53 10.27 9.39
C PHE A 281 -1.01 8.87 8.97
N TYR A 282 -0.28 8.18 8.11
CA TYR A 282 -0.62 6.79 7.72
C TYR A 282 -0.63 5.83 8.91
N VAL A 283 0.28 6.04 9.86
CA VAL A 283 0.38 5.23 11.07
C VAL A 283 -0.84 5.44 11.97
N ASP A 284 -1.26 6.68 12.19
CA ASP A 284 -2.31 7.02 13.14
C ASP A 284 -3.71 6.77 12.59
N GLU A 285 -3.97 7.14 11.34
CA GLU A 285 -5.30 7.03 10.74
C GLU A 285 -5.59 5.65 10.13
N ASP A 286 -4.56 5.03 9.54
CA ASP A 286 -4.75 3.78 8.81
C ASP A 286 -4.39 2.53 9.61
N LEU A 287 -3.64 2.68 10.73
CA LEU A 287 -3.08 1.61 11.54
C LEU A 287 -2.17 0.67 10.71
N GLU A 288 -1.54 1.23 9.68
CA GLU A 288 -0.49 0.60 8.89
C GLU A 288 0.89 0.91 9.50
N PHE A 289 1.93 0.19 9.10
CA PHE A 289 3.29 0.49 9.50
C PHE A 289 3.89 1.57 8.59
N PRO A 290 4.77 2.43 9.11
CA PRO A 290 5.48 3.39 8.27
C PRO A 290 6.43 2.67 7.32
N ALA A 291 6.56 3.16 6.09
CA ALA A 291 7.61 2.73 5.17
C ALA A 291 8.95 3.42 5.50
N ASN A 292 8.89 4.61 6.10
CA ASN A 292 10.06 5.32 6.57
C ASN A 292 10.48 4.80 7.96
N PRO A 293 11.66 4.18 8.12
CA PRO A 293 12.08 3.53 9.36
C PRO A 293 12.32 4.50 10.54
N LYS A 294 12.32 5.81 10.29
CA LYS A 294 12.44 6.82 11.35
C LYS A 294 11.14 7.07 12.10
N VAL A 295 10.01 6.67 11.54
CA VAL A 295 8.69 6.90 12.12
C VAL A 295 8.30 5.70 12.98
N LYS A 296 7.79 5.98 14.18
CA LYS A 296 7.33 4.95 15.10
C LYS A 296 5.90 4.51 14.75
N PRO A 297 5.56 3.23 14.93
CA PRO A 297 4.19 2.76 14.73
C PRO A 297 3.24 3.35 15.79
N ASN A 298 1.94 3.41 15.46
CA ASN A 298 0.85 3.76 16.38
C ASN A 298 0.87 2.88 17.65
N SER A 299 0.33 3.37 18.76
CA SER A 299 0.29 2.65 20.03
C SER A 299 -0.37 1.28 19.92
N ILE A 300 -1.53 1.17 19.25
CA ILE A 300 -2.23 -0.12 19.02
C ILE A 300 -1.36 -1.10 18.25
N VAL A 301 -0.69 -0.62 17.20
CA VAL A 301 0.22 -1.43 16.38
C VAL A 301 1.48 -1.80 17.18
N LYS A 302 1.97 -0.90 18.03
CA LYS A 302 3.11 -1.12 18.91
C LYS A 302 2.81 -2.18 19.98
N ASP A 303 1.59 -2.24 20.49
CA ASP A 303 1.17 -3.21 21.52
C ASP A 303 1.17 -4.67 21.00
N TRP A 304 1.17 -4.87 19.67
CA TRP A 304 1.42 -6.20 19.09
C TRP A 304 2.87 -6.67 19.16
N GLY A 305 3.77 -5.82 19.68
CA GLY A 305 5.21 -6.10 19.80
C GLY A 305 5.96 -5.90 18.48
N SER A 306 7.28 -6.03 18.56
CA SER A 306 8.14 -6.03 17.38
C SER A 306 8.08 -7.38 16.66
N PHE A 307 8.25 -7.36 15.34
CA PHE A 307 8.35 -8.56 14.54
C PHE A 307 9.48 -8.45 13.51
N LYS A 308 9.95 -9.60 13.04
CA LYS A 308 10.86 -9.72 11.92
C LYS A 308 10.03 -9.70 10.62
N PRO A 309 10.09 -8.63 9.82
CA PRO A 309 9.44 -8.61 8.51
C PRO A 309 10.23 -9.49 7.53
N ASN A 310 9.55 -10.04 6.55
CA ASN A 310 10.18 -10.61 5.39
C ASN A 310 10.84 -9.49 4.56
N LEU A 311 12.11 -9.66 4.18
CA LEU A 311 12.90 -8.65 3.46
C LEU A 311 13.04 -8.93 1.96
N LEU A 312 12.31 -9.89 1.41
CA LEU A 312 12.19 -10.03 -0.04
C LEU A 312 11.67 -8.73 -0.64
N ASN A 313 12.22 -8.34 -1.80
CA ASN A 313 11.71 -7.17 -2.48
C ASN A 313 10.23 -7.41 -2.84
N VAL A 314 9.37 -6.48 -2.46
CA VAL A 314 7.92 -6.61 -2.62
C VAL A 314 7.47 -6.63 -4.09
N SER A 315 8.33 -6.32 -5.07
CA SER A 315 8.06 -6.49 -6.50
C SER A 315 7.80 -7.97 -6.87
N LYS A 316 8.33 -8.92 -6.06
CA LYS A 316 8.05 -10.36 -6.22
C LYS A 316 6.55 -10.68 -6.16
N ALA A 317 5.77 -9.86 -5.46
CA ALA A 317 4.31 -9.98 -5.46
C ALA A 317 3.71 -9.87 -6.87
N GLY A 318 4.23 -8.95 -7.70
CA GLY A 318 3.81 -8.79 -9.10
C GLY A 318 4.43 -9.83 -10.03
N GLU A 319 5.74 -10.06 -9.92
CA GLU A 319 6.46 -11.01 -10.75
C GLU A 319 5.83 -12.42 -10.72
N LEU A 320 5.37 -12.86 -9.57
CA LEU A 320 4.82 -14.19 -9.34
C LEU A 320 3.29 -14.22 -9.18
N GLN A 321 2.59 -13.09 -9.37
CA GLN A 321 1.13 -13.02 -9.18
C GLN A 321 0.37 -14.05 -10.03
N ALA A 322 0.75 -14.19 -11.31
CA ALA A 322 0.12 -15.15 -12.20
C ALA A 322 0.39 -16.62 -11.77
N ALA A 323 1.62 -16.92 -11.33
CA ALA A 323 1.97 -18.22 -10.81
C ALA A 323 1.21 -18.52 -9.51
N ALA A 324 1.13 -17.54 -8.59
CA ALA A 324 0.40 -17.66 -7.35
C ALA A 324 -1.10 -17.92 -7.59
N THR A 325 -1.72 -17.20 -8.52
CA THR A 325 -3.12 -17.39 -8.89
C THR A 325 -3.37 -18.80 -9.43
N LYS A 326 -2.56 -19.25 -10.39
CA LYS A 326 -2.67 -20.61 -10.95
C LYS A 326 -2.46 -21.69 -9.90
N LEU A 327 -1.51 -21.49 -8.98
CA LEU A 327 -1.25 -22.41 -7.88
C LEU A 327 -2.47 -22.51 -6.95
N MET A 328 -3.03 -21.38 -6.57
CA MET A 328 -4.24 -21.38 -5.71
C MET A 328 -5.42 -22.09 -6.38
N ASP A 329 -5.62 -21.86 -7.69
CA ASP A 329 -6.67 -22.57 -8.45
C ASP A 329 -6.44 -24.10 -8.44
N ARG A 330 -5.21 -24.57 -8.72
CA ARG A 330 -4.86 -26.02 -8.68
C ARG A 330 -5.02 -26.60 -7.28
N ALA A 331 -4.75 -25.82 -6.25
CA ALA A 331 -4.92 -26.26 -4.86
C ALA A 331 -6.39 -26.23 -4.39
N GLY A 332 -7.33 -25.70 -5.20
CA GLY A 332 -8.74 -25.57 -4.86
C GLY A 332 -9.05 -24.42 -3.90
N TYR A 333 -8.14 -23.47 -3.74
CA TYR A 333 -8.35 -22.28 -2.92
C TYR A 333 -9.15 -21.23 -3.73
N LYS A 334 -10.37 -20.92 -3.28
CA LYS A 334 -11.34 -20.07 -3.99
C LYS A 334 -11.47 -18.67 -3.40
#